data_ef4b0052df9d4e647a2cf12b5d8557ef
#
_entry.id   ef4b0052df9d4e647a2cf12b5d8557ef
#
_cell.length_a   1.000
_cell.length_b   1.000
_cell.length_c   1.000
_cell.angle_alpha   90.00
_cell.angle_beta   90.00
_cell.angle_gamma   90.00
#
_symmetry.space_group_name_H-M   'P 1'
#
loop_
_entity.id
_entity.type
_entity.pdbx_description
1 polymer ?
#
loop_
_entity_poly.entity_id
_entity_poly.type
_entity_poly.pdbx_seq_one_letter_code
_entity_poly.pdbx_strand_id
1 'polypeptide(L)'
;MNKLFALVLFGFALAVPAAPQTGQQVLRKDPLMTWLLARYTRDRNYIAGAAEKMPEQYYGLRPGPQTEVRTFGELVGHLANYNFLICSNVKGEKNPNQGNDFEKLQGKAELVKALNDAFAYCDNVYGSLTDASAMEPLPAQVQKDAGHPVELRVNLLIFNYAHNYEHYGNMVTYMRIKSIVPPSSEPAH
;
A
#
# COMPACT_ATOMS: atom_id res chain seq x y z
N MET A 1 -40.68 -49.87 65.43
CA MET A 1 -39.56 -50.38 64.62
C MET A 1 -39.48 -49.56 63.35
N ASN A 2 -38.77 -48.42 63.38
CA ASN A 2 -38.62 -47.54 62.25
C ASN A 2 -37.23 -47.80 61.59
N LYS A 3 -37.25 -48.27 60.36
CA LYS A 3 -36.01 -48.41 59.55
C LYS A 3 -35.81 -47.16 58.75
N LEU A 4 -34.76 -46.34 59.04
CA LEU A 4 -34.27 -45.26 58.22
C LEU A 4 -33.49 -45.87 57.08
N PHE A 5 -33.89 -45.58 55.83
CA PHE A 5 -33.13 -45.82 54.66
C PHE A 5 -32.26 -44.59 54.37
N ALA A 6 -30.95 -44.74 54.47
CA ALA A 6 -30.01 -43.70 54.08
C ALA A 6 -29.76 -43.79 52.55
N LEU A 7 -30.16 -42.76 51.83
CA LEU A 7 -29.91 -42.64 50.38
C LEU A 7 -28.48 -42.01 50.15
N VAL A 8 -27.55 -42.83 49.66
CA VAL A 8 -26.20 -42.38 49.31
C VAL A 8 -26.25 -41.92 47.88
N LEU A 9 -26.20 -40.58 47.68
CA LEU A 9 -26.03 -39.98 46.34
C LEU A 9 -24.56 -40.01 45.92
N PHE A 10 -24.23 -40.88 44.98
CA PHE A 10 -22.94 -40.87 44.30
C PHE A 10 -22.93 -39.74 43.24
N GLY A 11 -22.25 -38.64 43.53
CA GLY A 11 -22.01 -37.58 42.57
C GLY A 11 -20.91 -37.99 41.56
N PHE A 12 -21.31 -38.27 40.32
CA PHE A 12 -20.35 -38.46 39.23
C PHE A 12 -19.88 -37.07 38.78
N ALA A 13 -18.67 -36.69 39.17
CA ALA A 13 -18.00 -35.51 38.61
C ALA A 13 -17.48 -35.88 37.20
N LEU A 14 -18.15 -35.38 36.16
CA LEU A 14 -17.65 -35.43 34.78
C LEU A 14 -16.47 -34.48 34.66
N ALA A 15 -15.25 -35.00 34.65
CA ALA A 15 -14.07 -34.24 34.30
C ALA A 15 -14.14 -33.92 32.81
N VAL A 16 -14.42 -32.66 32.43
CA VAL A 16 -14.32 -32.17 31.07
C VAL A 16 -12.81 -32.03 30.75
N PRO A 17 -12.27 -32.74 29.74
CA PRO A 17 -10.89 -32.55 29.37
C PRO A 17 -10.70 -31.11 28.83
N ALA A 18 -9.83 -30.34 29.48
CA ALA A 18 -9.39 -29.05 28.96
C ALA A 18 -8.71 -29.29 27.63
N ALA A 19 -9.29 -28.77 26.54
CA ALA A 19 -8.65 -28.78 25.23
C ALA A 19 -7.33 -28.02 25.31
N PRO A 20 -6.23 -28.56 24.75
CA PRO A 20 -4.97 -27.83 24.74
C PRO A 20 -5.13 -26.57 23.91
N GLN A 21 -4.94 -25.39 24.55
CA GLN A 21 -4.81 -24.11 23.87
C GLN A 21 -3.42 -24.07 23.20
N THR A 22 -3.26 -24.81 22.11
CA THR A 22 -2.08 -24.74 21.27
C THR A 22 -2.35 -23.82 20.09
N GLY A 23 -2.32 -22.54 20.34
CA GLY A 23 -2.38 -21.52 19.31
C GLY A 23 -1.44 -20.38 19.63
N GLN A 24 -0.19 -20.69 19.96
CA GLN A 24 0.85 -19.68 19.90
C GLN A 24 1.05 -19.37 18.41
N GLN A 25 0.35 -18.32 17.95
CA GLN A 25 0.54 -17.80 16.61
C GLN A 25 1.98 -17.32 16.53
N VAL A 26 2.83 -18.07 15.81
CA VAL A 26 4.21 -17.66 15.54
C VAL A 26 4.11 -16.39 14.70
N LEU A 27 4.34 -15.24 15.34
CA LEU A 27 4.42 -13.96 14.65
C LEU A 27 5.50 -14.07 13.58
N ARG A 28 5.16 -13.64 12.36
CA ARG A 28 6.15 -13.54 11.28
C ARG A 28 7.28 -12.61 11.73
N LYS A 29 8.49 -12.85 11.25
CA LYS A 29 9.55 -11.87 11.36
C LYS A 29 9.10 -10.61 10.61
N ASP A 30 9.28 -9.44 11.22
CA ASP A 30 8.90 -8.14 10.67
C ASP A 30 7.41 -8.07 10.22
N PRO A 31 6.42 -8.29 11.10
CA PRO A 31 5.01 -8.37 10.74
C PRO A 31 4.46 -7.08 10.15
N LEU A 32 4.92 -5.90 10.62
CA LEU A 32 4.51 -4.60 10.10
C LEU A 32 4.99 -4.42 8.65
N MET A 33 6.28 -4.61 8.41
CA MET A 33 6.85 -4.45 7.08
C MET A 33 6.35 -5.50 6.10
N THR A 34 6.13 -6.75 6.56
CA THR A 34 5.51 -7.80 5.74
C THR A 34 4.10 -7.39 5.29
N TRP A 35 3.29 -6.85 6.19
CA TRP A 35 1.95 -6.39 5.87
C TRP A 35 1.99 -5.19 4.91
N LEU A 36 2.83 -4.19 5.20
CA LEU A 36 2.93 -2.96 4.43
C LEU A 36 3.45 -3.21 3.02
N LEU A 37 4.48 -4.06 2.86
CA LEU A 37 4.98 -4.50 1.57
C LEU A 37 3.88 -5.18 0.73
N ALA A 38 3.09 -6.07 1.35
CA ALA A 38 2.00 -6.75 0.65
C ALA A 38 0.92 -5.76 0.16
N ARG A 39 0.60 -4.73 0.96
CA ARG A 39 -0.37 -3.69 0.58
C ARG A 39 0.16 -2.80 -0.54
N TYR A 40 1.38 -2.30 -0.39
CA TYR A 40 2.06 -1.51 -1.41
C TYR A 40 2.16 -2.29 -2.74
N THR A 41 2.60 -3.56 -2.69
CA THR A 41 2.74 -4.41 -3.90
C THR A 41 1.41 -4.58 -4.64
N ARG A 42 0.32 -4.77 -3.90
CA ARG A 42 -1.02 -4.86 -4.50
C ARG A 42 -1.38 -3.57 -5.24
N ASP A 43 -1.23 -2.42 -4.58
CA ASP A 43 -1.64 -1.14 -5.14
C ASP A 43 -0.74 -0.72 -6.31
N ARG A 44 0.56 -0.97 -6.20
CA ARG A 44 1.52 -0.82 -7.30
C ARG A 44 1.12 -1.63 -8.53
N ASN A 45 0.72 -2.90 -8.34
CA ASN A 45 0.27 -3.75 -9.45
C ASN A 45 -1.02 -3.22 -10.09
N TYR A 46 -1.96 -2.74 -9.29
CA TYR A 46 -3.19 -2.13 -9.80
C TYR A 46 -2.91 -0.83 -10.57
N ILE A 47 -2.04 0.02 -10.07
CA ILE A 47 -1.67 1.28 -10.73
C ILE A 47 -0.93 1.01 -12.04
N ALA A 48 0.08 0.14 -12.03
CA ALA A 48 0.81 -0.23 -13.24
C ALA A 48 -0.13 -0.86 -14.28
N GLY A 49 -0.99 -1.80 -13.86
CA GLY A 49 -1.99 -2.40 -14.73
C GLY A 49 -2.99 -1.39 -15.28
N ALA A 50 -3.42 -0.39 -14.49
CA ALA A 50 -4.31 0.66 -14.97
C ALA A 50 -3.63 1.57 -16.01
N ALA A 51 -2.37 1.96 -15.77
CA ALA A 51 -1.59 2.74 -16.71
C ALA A 51 -1.39 1.98 -18.03
N GLU A 52 -1.02 0.71 -17.97
CA GLU A 52 -0.85 -0.13 -19.17
C GLU A 52 -2.16 -0.34 -19.93
N LYS A 53 -3.26 -0.57 -19.21
CA LYS A 53 -4.56 -0.90 -19.82
C LYS A 53 -5.25 0.30 -20.45
N MET A 54 -5.02 1.52 -19.94
CA MET A 54 -5.62 2.73 -20.48
C MET A 54 -5.08 2.99 -21.90
N PRO A 55 -5.94 3.09 -22.92
CA PRO A 55 -5.51 3.47 -24.26
C PRO A 55 -4.86 4.86 -24.28
N GLU A 56 -3.81 5.04 -25.09
CA GLU A 56 -3.04 6.28 -25.16
C GLU A 56 -3.90 7.51 -25.46
N GLN A 57 -4.88 7.37 -26.34
CA GLN A 57 -5.83 8.45 -26.68
C GLN A 57 -6.62 9.01 -25.49
N TYR A 58 -6.65 8.30 -24.35
CA TYR A 58 -7.33 8.73 -23.14
C TYR A 58 -6.38 9.23 -22.04
N TYR A 59 -5.09 9.31 -22.32
CA TYR A 59 -4.14 9.89 -21.38
C TYR A 59 -4.38 11.38 -21.11
N GLY A 60 -4.94 12.11 -22.09
CA GLY A 60 -5.39 13.49 -21.91
C GLY A 60 -6.77 13.67 -21.29
N LEU A 61 -7.45 12.58 -20.89
CA LEU A 61 -8.79 12.64 -20.29
C LEU A 61 -8.74 13.29 -18.90
N ARG A 62 -9.67 14.23 -18.64
CA ARG A 62 -10.06 14.73 -17.31
C ARG A 62 -11.45 14.18 -16.94
N PRO A 63 -11.76 13.98 -15.65
CA PRO A 63 -13.06 13.43 -15.22
C PRO A 63 -14.19 14.45 -15.32
N GLY A 64 -13.89 15.74 -15.46
CA GLY A 64 -14.82 16.85 -15.53
C GLY A 64 -14.23 18.03 -16.28
N PRO A 65 -14.94 19.18 -16.33
CA PRO A 65 -14.52 20.38 -17.05
C PRO A 65 -13.42 21.18 -16.32
N GLN A 66 -13.10 20.84 -15.09
CA GLN A 66 -12.13 21.56 -14.27
C GLN A 66 -10.70 21.33 -14.80
N THR A 67 -10.03 22.41 -15.16
CA THR A 67 -8.68 22.35 -15.77
C THR A 67 -7.58 22.13 -14.72
N GLU A 68 -7.83 22.43 -13.46
CA GLU A 68 -6.93 22.18 -12.31
C GLU A 68 -6.87 20.69 -11.91
N VAL A 69 -7.83 19.88 -12.34
CA VAL A 69 -7.81 18.44 -12.11
C VAL A 69 -6.85 17.77 -13.10
N ARG A 70 -5.97 16.91 -12.61
CA ARG A 70 -5.01 16.19 -13.46
C ARG A 70 -5.70 15.38 -14.54
N THR A 71 -5.10 15.33 -15.74
CA THR A 71 -5.43 14.30 -16.72
C THR A 71 -4.98 12.93 -16.23
N PHE A 72 -5.42 11.87 -16.89
CA PHE A 72 -4.94 10.51 -16.58
C PHE A 72 -3.42 10.39 -16.70
N GLY A 73 -2.83 10.97 -17.76
CA GLY A 73 -1.38 10.96 -17.94
C GLY A 73 -0.62 11.76 -16.88
N GLU A 74 -1.11 12.97 -16.56
CA GLU A 74 -0.55 13.77 -15.46
C GLU A 74 -0.63 13.03 -14.13
N LEU A 75 -1.69 12.25 -13.87
CA LEU A 75 -1.82 11.42 -12.68
C LEU A 75 -0.78 10.28 -12.64
N VAL A 76 -0.51 9.64 -13.79
CA VAL A 76 0.55 8.62 -13.92
C VAL A 76 1.93 9.24 -13.63
N GLY A 77 2.21 10.42 -14.19
CA GLY A 77 3.46 11.15 -13.96
C GLY A 77 3.61 11.59 -12.48
N HIS A 78 2.51 12.06 -11.88
CA HIS A 78 2.44 12.42 -10.47
C HIS A 78 2.83 11.25 -9.55
N LEU A 79 2.24 10.08 -9.79
CA LEU A 79 2.58 8.87 -9.04
C LEU A 79 4.06 8.49 -9.18
N ALA A 80 4.64 8.63 -10.38
CA ALA A 80 6.07 8.39 -10.58
C ALA A 80 6.93 9.38 -9.78
N ASN A 81 6.62 10.69 -9.85
CA ASN A 81 7.31 11.74 -9.09
C ASN A 81 7.30 11.46 -7.58
N TYR A 82 6.12 11.14 -7.03
CA TYR A 82 5.95 10.94 -5.60
C TYR A 82 6.58 9.65 -5.09
N ASN A 83 6.51 8.55 -5.83
CA ASN A 83 7.18 7.31 -5.43
C ASN A 83 8.70 7.50 -5.36
N PHE A 84 9.34 8.16 -6.34
CA PHE A 84 10.76 8.51 -6.25
C PHE A 84 11.06 9.40 -5.04
N LEU A 85 10.27 10.45 -4.84
CA LEU A 85 10.48 11.40 -3.73
C LEU A 85 10.38 10.71 -2.36
N ILE A 86 9.30 9.98 -2.14
CA ILE A 86 9.05 9.39 -0.82
C ILE A 86 10.05 8.29 -0.53
N CYS A 87 10.29 7.40 -1.50
CA CYS A 87 11.20 6.27 -1.29
C CYS A 87 12.67 6.72 -1.12
N SER A 88 13.11 7.77 -1.82
CA SER A 88 14.44 8.34 -1.61
C SER A 88 14.57 9.00 -0.23
N ASN A 89 13.52 9.68 0.24
CA ASN A 89 13.49 10.26 1.57
C ASN A 89 13.53 9.18 2.67
N VAL A 90 12.83 8.05 2.49
CA VAL A 90 12.90 6.90 3.42
C VAL A 90 14.31 6.34 3.50
N LYS A 91 15.02 6.24 2.37
CA LYS A 91 16.42 5.80 2.33
C LYS A 91 17.39 6.84 2.88
N GLY A 92 17.02 8.11 2.88
CA GLY A 92 17.94 9.21 3.15
C GLY A 92 18.91 9.48 1.99
N GLU A 93 18.51 9.13 0.77
CA GLU A 93 19.29 9.33 -0.45
C GLU A 93 18.76 10.52 -1.28
N LYS A 94 19.61 11.00 -2.18
CA LYS A 94 19.19 12.00 -3.16
C LYS A 94 18.12 11.40 -4.07
N ASN A 95 17.03 12.16 -4.31
CA ASN A 95 15.98 11.73 -5.24
C ASN A 95 16.56 11.51 -6.65
N PRO A 96 16.50 10.28 -7.20
CA PRO A 96 17.04 9.99 -8.53
C PRO A 96 16.30 10.73 -9.65
N ASN A 97 15.08 11.20 -9.39
CA ASN A 97 14.31 12.02 -10.33
C ASN A 97 14.48 13.53 -10.12
N GLN A 98 15.45 13.97 -9.32
CA GLN A 98 15.60 15.40 -9.01
C GLN A 98 15.81 16.24 -10.27
N GLY A 99 14.94 17.24 -10.46
CA GLY A 99 14.97 18.15 -11.61
C GLY A 99 14.09 17.76 -12.77
N ASN A 100 13.47 16.56 -12.76
CA ASN A 100 12.47 16.16 -13.72
C ASN A 100 11.07 16.25 -13.13
N ASP A 101 10.09 16.51 -14.00
CA ASP A 101 8.68 16.49 -13.67
C ASP A 101 7.93 15.63 -14.68
N PHE A 102 7.63 14.41 -14.29
CA PHE A 102 6.97 13.46 -15.17
C PHE A 102 5.51 13.81 -15.48
N GLU A 103 4.88 14.72 -14.73
CA GLU A 103 3.55 15.24 -15.10
C GLU A 103 3.57 16.00 -16.43
N LYS A 104 4.76 16.45 -16.90
CA LYS A 104 4.95 17.14 -18.17
C LYS A 104 5.19 16.23 -19.37
N LEU A 105 5.38 14.93 -19.15
CA LEU A 105 5.51 13.96 -20.24
C LEU A 105 4.18 13.81 -20.99
N GLN A 106 4.25 13.63 -22.30
CA GLN A 106 3.05 13.58 -23.16
C GLN A 106 2.73 12.15 -23.64
N GLY A 107 3.73 11.31 -23.80
CA GLY A 107 3.57 9.95 -24.35
C GLY A 107 3.25 8.90 -23.29
N LYS A 108 2.29 8.01 -23.58
CA LYS A 108 1.98 6.87 -22.70
C LYS A 108 3.22 6.04 -22.38
N ALA A 109 4.01 5.69 -23.37
CA ALA A 109 5.18 4.83 -23.21
C ALA A 109 6.21 5.43 -22.21
N GLU A 110 6.47 6.74 -22.31
CA GLU A 110 7.39 7.44 -21.42
C GLU A 110 6.84 7.52 -19.99
N LEU A 111 5.56 7.82 -19.84
CA LEU A 111 4.88 7.89 -18.54
C LEU A 111 4.85 6.52 -17.84
N VAL A 112 4.51 5.45 -18.56
CA VAL A 112 4.49 4.09 -18.03
C VAL A 112 5.91 3.65 -17.64
N LYS A 113 6.91 3.98 -18.47
CA LYS A 113 8.31 3.69 -18.12
C LYS A 113 8.72 4.41 -16.83
N ALA A 114 8.47 5.72 -16.73
CA ALA A 114 8.78 6.51 -15.53
C ALA A 114 8.11 5.94 -14.27
N LEU A 115 6.84 5.55 -14.39
CA LEU A 115 6.09 4.93 -13.30
C LEU A 115 6.71 3.59 -12.86
N ASN A 116 7.06 2.72 -13.82
CA ASN A 116 7.66 1.43 -13.53
C ASN A 116 9.06 1.57 -12.92
N ASP A 117 9.86 2.53 -13.38
CA ASP A 117 11.18 2.83 -12.79
C ASP A 117 11.05 3.32 -11.34
N ALA A 118 10.04 4.18 -11.05
CA ALA A 118 9.76 4.65 -9.70
C ALA A 118 9.31 3.51 -8.78
N PHE A 119 8.46 2.62 -9.27
CA PHE A 119 8.04 1.44 -8.52
C PHE A 119 9.20 0.48 -8.27
N ALA A 120 10.05 0.21 -9.25
CA ALA A 120 11.24 -0.64 -9.06
C ALA A 120 12.20 -0.06 -8.01
N TYR A 121 12.34 1.27 -7.95
CA TYR A 121 13.10 1.93 -6.88
C TYR A 121 12.45 1.72 -5.51
N CYS A 122 11.15 1.92 -5.39
CA CYS A 122 10.39 1.72 -4.16
C CYS A 122 10.36 0.24 -3.72
N ASP A 123 10.25 -0.72 -4.65
CA ASP A 123 10.30 -2.15 -4.35
C ASP A 123 11.56 -2.51 -3.53
N ASN A 124 12.72 -1.95 -3.94
CA ASN A 124 13.97 -2.13 -3.21
C ASN A 124 13.93 -1.51 -1.81
N VAL A 125 13.24 -0.36 -1.64
CA VAL A 125 13.11 0.30 -0.33
C VAL A 125 12.24 -0.52 0.60
N TYR A 126 11.03 -0.87 0.18
CA TYR A 126 10.11 -1.67 0.99
C TYR A 126 10.67 -3.06 1.32
N GLY A 127 11.38 -3.69 0.37
CA GLY A 127 11.95 -5.02 0.53
C GLY A 127 13.20 -5.08 1.43
N SER A 128 13.88 -3.95 1.63
CA SER A 128 15.12 -3.89 2.42
C SER A 128 14.90 -3.59 3.91
N LEU A 129 13.71 -3.13 4.31
CA LEU A 129 13.43 -2.69 5.67
C LEU A 129 12.87 -3.81 6.53
N THR A 130 13.31 -3.81 7.79
CA THR A 130 12.73 -4.57 8.91
C THR A 130 11.80 -3.68 9.72
N ASP A 131 10.99 -4.25 10.62
CA ASP A 131 10.18 -3.45 11.54
C ASP A 131 11.06 -2.50 12.37
N ALA A 132 12.22 -2.99 12.83
CA ALA A 132 13.15 -2.18 13.60
C ALA A 132 13.70 -1.00 12.78
N SER A 133 14.20 -1.23 11.57
CA SER A 133 14.75 -0.16 10.73
C SER A 133 13.69 0.81 10.19
N ALA A 134 12.46 0.36 10.02
CA ALA A 134 11.33 1.22 9.65
C ALA A 134 10.94 2.21 10.78
N MET A 135 11.24 1.86 12.03
CA MET A 135 11.05 2.73 13.20
C MET A 135 12.22 3.68 13.47
N GLU A 136 13.26 3.66 12.65
CA GLU A 136 14.34 4.66 12.76
C GLU A 136 13.86 6.05 12.32
N PRO A 137 14.42 7.11 12.96
CA PRO A 137 14.11 8.48 12.58
C PRO A 137 14.52 8.79 11.13
N LEU A 138 13.72 9.61 10.48
CA LEU A 138 14.07 10.24 9.21
C LEU A 138 15.14 11.32 9.43
N PRO A 139 15.96 11.65 8.41
CA PRO A 139 16.85 12.80 8.47
C PRO A 139 16.07 14.08 8.83
N ALA A 140 16.65 14.94 9.68
CA ALA A 140 15.98 16.16 10.16
C ALA A 140 15.49 17.08 9.02
N GLN A 141 16.21 17.13 7.89
CA GLN A 141 15.82 17.91 6.73
C GLN A 141 14.53 17.35 6.10
N VAL A 142 14.42 16.02 5.98
CA VAL A 142 13.21 15.35 5.44
C VAL A 142 12.00 15.63 6.33
N GLN A 143 12.17 15.55 7.66
CA GLN A 143 11.11 15.87 8.62
C GLN A 143 10.62 17.30 8.46
N LYS A 144 11.55 18.25 8.27
CA LYS A 144 11.26 19.68 8.10
C LYS A 144 10.54 19.97 6.78
N ASP A 145 10.93 19.31 5.69
CA ASP A 145 10.42 19.56 4.34
C ASP A 145 9.08 18.88 4.05
N ALA A 146 8.68 17.91 4.87
CA ALA A 146 7.46 17.11 4.67
C ALA A 146 6.15 17.92 4.77
N GLY A 147 6.17 19.12 5.36
CA GLY A 147 4.98 19.97 5.51
C GLY A 147 3.89 19.44 6.48
N HIS A 148 4.10 18.27 7.05
CA HIS A 148 3.27 17.63 8.06
C HIS A 148 4.15 16.80 9.01
N PRO A 149 3.70 16.48 10.24
CA PRO A 149 4.53 15.71 11.18
C PRO A 149 4.87 14.33 10.64
N VAL A 150 6.13 14.12 10.30
CA VAL A 150 6.72 12.81 9.96
C VAL A 150 8.05 12.68 10.70
N GLU A 151 8.20 11.65 11.48
CA GLU A 151 9.39 11.45 12.32
C GLU A 151 10.16 10.20 11.91
N LEU A 152 9.43 9.14 11.56
CA LEU A 152 9.96 7.81 11.33
C LEU A 152 9.85 7.41 9.85
N ARG A 153 10.72 6.54 9.39
CA ARG A 153 10.68 5.99 8.02
C ARG A 153 9.32 5.36 7.70
N VAL A 154 8.73 4.63 8.65
CA VAL A 154 7.42 4.00 8.48
C VAL A 154 6.30 5.01 8.21
N ASN A 155 6.39 6.23 8.75
CA ASN A 155 5.37 7.26 8.48
C ASN A 155 5.30 7.60 6.99
N LEU A 156 6.46 7.75 6.33
CA LEU A 156 6.51 7.99 4.88
C LEU A 156 6.08 6.78 4.07
N LEU A 157 6.41 5.56 4.51
CA LEU A 157 5.94 4.34 3.81
C LEU A 157 4.42 4.19 3.89
N ILE A 158 3.81 4.47 5.05
CA ILE A 158 2.35 4.48 5.21
C ILE A 158 1.73 5.57 4.36
N PHE A 159 2.32 6.76 4.35
CA PHE A 159 1.87 7.86 3.50
C PHE A 159 1.95 7.47 2.02
N ASN A 160 3.07 6.89 1.56
CA ASN A 160 3.22 6.43 0.17
C ASN A 160 2.15 5.41 -0.22
N TYR A 161 1.89 4.43 0.64
CA TYR A 161 0.82 3.45 0.44
C TYR A 161 -0.55 4.14 0.32
N ALA A 162 -0.88 5.04 1.25
CA ALA A 162 -2.17 5.74 1.26
C ALA A 162 -2.34 6.64 0.02
N HIS A 163 -1.30 7.37 -0.37
CA HIS A 163 -1.27 8.22 -1.54
C HIS A 163 -1.43 7.42 -2.85
N ASN A 164 -0.73 6.31 -2.98
CA ASN A 164 -0.89 5.40 -4.12
C ASN A 164 -2.33 4.87 -4.20
N TYR A 165 -2.91 4.47 -3.06
CA TYR A 165 -4.27 3.94 -3.00
C TYR A 165 -5.32 5.00 -3.35
N GLU A 166 -5.17 6.24 -2.87
CA GLU A 166 -6.01 7.39 -3.21
C GLU A 166 -6.02 7.63 -4.72
N HIS A 167 -4.84 7.72 -5.33
CA HIS A 167 -4.73 7.98 -6.75
C HIS A 167 -5.14 6.80 -7.62
N TYR A 168 -4.99 5.56 -7.15
CA TYR A 168 -5.59 4.43 -7.82
C TYR A 168 -7.13 4.55 -7.87
N GLY A 169 -7.77 4.99 -6.79
CA GLY A 169 -9.20 5.29 -6.76
C GLY A 169 -9.61 6.32 -7.82
N ASN A 170 -8.79 7.37 -7.99
CA ASN A 170 -8.98 8.32 -9.07
C ASN A 170 -8.86 7.65 -10.45
N MET A 171 -7.78 6.89 -10.72
CA MET A 171 -7.57 6.17 -11.99
C MET A 171 -8.76 5.26 -12.34
N VAL A 172 -9.33 4.57 -11.35
CA VAL A 172 -10.54 3.74 -11.52
C VAL A 172 -11.70 4.55 -12.09
N THR A 173 -11.91 5.78 -11.62
CA THR A 173 -12.94 6.68 -12.12
C THR A 173 -12.73 7.00 -13.60
N TYR A 174 -11.53 7.36 -14.02
CA TYR A 174 -11.18 7.64 -15.42
C TYR A 174 -11.40 6.43 -16.32
N MET A 175 -11.00 5.25 -15.88
CA MET A 175 -11.21 4.00 -16.62
C MET A 175 -12.71 3.71 -16.83
N ARG A 176 -13.50 3.85 -15.76
CA ARG A 176 -14.95 3.59 -15.82
C ARG A 176 -15.72 4.57 -16.73
N ILE A 177 -15.30 5.84 -16.79
CA ILE A 177 -15.84 6.83 -17.75
C ILE A 177 -15.66 6.33 -19.20
N LYS A 178 -14.65 5.52 -19.48
CA LYS A 178 -14.38 4.92 -20.79
C LYS A 178 -14.84 3.45 -20.90
N SER A 179 -15.64 2.98 -19.95
CA SER A 179 -16.12 1.58 -19.90
C SER A 179 -14.98 0.54 -19.86
N ILE A 180 -13.82 0.93 -19.31
CA ILE A 180 -12.66 0.04 -19.12
C ILE A 180 -12.75 -0.54 -17.71
N VAL A 181 -12.69 -1.88 -17.61
CA VAL A 181 -12.69 -2.57 -16.32
C VAL A 181 -11.35 -2.34 -15.62
N PRO A 182 -11.35 -1.75 -14.40
CA PRO A 182 -10.10 -1.53 -13.66
C PRO A 182 -9.48 -2.85 -13.18
N PRO A 183 -8.15 -2.92 -13.01
CA PRO A 183 -7.46 -4.15 -12.54
C PRO A 183 -8.03 -4.74 -11.25
N SER A 184 -8.44 -3.91 -10.29
CA SER A 184 -9.04 -4.37 -9.03
C SER A 184 -10.45 -4.97 -9.17
N SER A 185 -11.06 -4.86 -10.35
CA SER A 185 -12.39 -5.40 -10.64
C SER A 185 -12.33 -6.58 -11.63
N GLU A 186 -11.15 -7.00 -12.03
CA GLU A 186 -10.94 -8.21 -12.83
C GLU A 186 -11.10 -9.45 -11.95
N PRO A 187 -11.59 -10.58 -12.50
CA PRO A 187 -11.61 -11.86 -11.78
C PRO A 187 -10.20 -12.22 -11.29
N ALA A 188 -10.10 -12.76 -10.07
CA ALA A 188 -8.85 -13.33 -9.61
C ALA A 188 -8.46 -14.52 -10.50
N HIS A 189 -7.28 -14.48 -11.06
CA HIS A 189 -6.68 -15.59 -11.86
C HIS A 189 -5.96 -16.57 -10.96
#